data_d14bca3531e15bf4cf3ef55e684aa89e
#
_entry.id   d14bca3531e15bf4cf3ef55e684aa89e
#
_cell.length_a   1.000
_cell.length_b   1.000
_cell.length_c   1.000
_cell.angle_alpha   90.00
_cell.angle_beta   90.00
_cell.angle_gamma   90.00
#
_symmetry.space_group_name_H-M   'P 1'
#
loop_
_entity.id
_entity.type
_entity.pdbx_description
1 polymer ?
#
loop_
_entity_poly.entity_id
_entity_poly.type
_entity_poly.pdbx_seq_one_letter_code
_entity_poly.pdbx_strand_id
1 'polypeptide(L)'
;MIKAILTDIEGTITRISFVKEVLFPYAAKQLATFMRLNENKPHVAEQIAAVKAIINQPDADIENVISVLLKWIEEDKKITPLKQIQGLIWQTGYEHGDFKGHLYADAFEFLQAQHAQGTALYVYSSGSVRAQQLLFKYSDYGDIRPLFNDFFDTKVGAKQEQAAYNTIVNQLPFSANEILFLSDVAGELDAAKAAGLKTLHLIRDGQAHSAHPY
;
A
#
# COMPACT_ATOMS: atom_id res chain seq x y z
N MET A 1 0.32 -28.30 0.11
CA MET A 1 -0.23 -27.63 -1.11
C MET A 1 -0.52 -26.18 -0.74
N ILE A 2 -0.22 -25.22 -1.59
CA ILE A 2 -0.56 -23.81 -1.35
C ILE A 2 -2.07 -23.63 -1.53
N LYS A 3 -2.71 -22.95 -0.59
CA LYS A 3 -4.15 -22.64 -0.60
C LYS A 3 -4.43 -21.14 -0.60
N ALA A 4 -3.44 -20.35 -0.18
CA ALA A 4 -3.56 -18.91 -0.15
C ALA A 4 -2.28 -18.24 -0.67
N ILE A 5 -2.44 -17.08 -1.29
CA ILE A 5 -1.34 -16.20 -1.68
C ILE A 5 -1.51 -14.88 -0.93
N LEU A 6 -0.45 -14.45 -0.26
CA LEU A 6 -0.29 -13.12 0.31
C LEU A 6 0.69 -12.38 -0.58
N THR A 7 0.32 -11.24 -1.14
CA THR A 7 1.21 -10.49 -2.03
C THR A 7 1.52 -9.11 -1.51
N ASP A 8 2.77 -8.70 -1.63
CA ASP A 8 3.14 -7.30 -1.60
C ASP A 8 2.68 -6.59 -2.89
N ILE A 9 2.74 -5.28 -2.94
CA ILE A 9 2.29 -4.45 -4.07
C ILE A 9 3.48 -3.85 -4.83
N GLU A 10 4.16 -2.88 -4.22
CA GLU A 10 5.15 -2.03 -4.87
C GLU A 10 6.46 -2.79 -5.14
N GLY A 11 6.87 -2.90 -6.40
CA GLY A 11 8.03 -3.71 -6.81
C GLY A 11 7.70 -5.18 -7.03
N THR A 12 6.53 -5.63 -6.62
CA THR A 12 6.06 -7.02 -6.69
C THR A 12 5.03 -7.21 -7.80
N ILE A 13 3.82 -6.66 -7.65
CA ILE A 13 2.74 -6.75 -8.66
C ILE A 13 2.49 -5.42 -9.37
N THR A 14 3.02 -4.32 -8.87
CA THR A 14 3.07 -3.01 -9.53
C THR A 14 4.50 -2.45 -9.52
N ARG A 15 4.82 -1.59 -10.49
CA ARG A 15 6.13 -0.94 -10.52
C ARG A 15 6.26 0.07 -9.37
N ILE A 16 7.40 0.08 -8.71
CA ILE A 16 7.69 1.03 -7.63
C ILE A 16 7.67 2.50 -8.14
N SER A 17 8.03 2.72 -9.41
CA SER A 17 7.97 4.02 -10.05
C SER A 17 6.56 4.61 -10.09
N PHE A 18 5.51 3.79 -10.11
CA PHE A 18 4.12 4.29 -10.07
C PHE A 18 3.85 5.14 -8.83
N VAL A 19 4.32 4.71 -7.66
CA VAL A 19 4.17 5.48 -6.42
C VAL A 19 4.99 6.77 -6.48
N LYS A 20 6.26 6.66 -6.91
CA LYS A 20 7.22 7.78 -6.89
C LYS A 20 6.98 8.80 -8.01
N GLU A 21 6.55 8.36 -9.19
CA GLU A 21 6.44 9.19 -10.40
C GLU A 21 5.00 9.65 -10.67
N VAL A 22 3.99 8.97 -10.11
CA VAL A 22 2.59 9.31 -10.32
C VAL A 22 1.93 9.77 -9.02
N LEU A 23 1.85 8.90 -8.01
CA LEU A 23 1.04 9.16 -6.82
C LEU A 23 1.59 10.29 -5.95
N PHE A 24 2.87 10.29 -5.63
CA PHE A 24 3.48 11.33 -4.79
C PHE A 24 3.52 12.69 -5.47
N PRO A 25 3.96 12.82 -6.75
CA PRO A 25 3.89 14.10 -7.46
C PRO A 25 2.47 14.63 -7.62
N TYR A 26 1.49 13.75 -7.88
CA TYR A 26 0.08 14.14 -7.94
C TYR A 26 -0.39 14.70 -6.60
N ALA A 27 -0.12 14.00 -5.49
CA ALA A 27 -0.49 14.47 -4.16
C ALA A 27 0.16 15.82 -3.84
N ALA A 28 1.46 15.99 -4.09
CA ALA A 28 2.17 17.23 -3.86
C ALA A 28 1.56 18.40 -4.66
N LYS A 29 1.26 18.18 -5.94
CA LYS A 29 0.64 19.17 -6.83
C LYS A 29 -0.75 19.61 -6.36
N GLN A 30 -1.57 18.67 -5.88
CA GLN A 30 -2.96 18.94 -5.51
C GLN A 30 -3.13 19.37 -4.05
N LEU A 31 -2.12 19.13 -3.20
CA LEU A 31 -2.24 19.26 -1.74
C LEU A 31 -2.74 20.64 -1.29
N ALA A 32 -2.13 21.72 -1.76
CA ALA A 32 -2.49 23.05 -1.33
C ALA A 32 -3.95 23.40 -1.67
N THR A 33 -4.36 23.13 -2.91
CA THR A 33 -5.74 23.35 -3.36
C THR A 33 -6.72 22.49 -2.59
N PHE A 34 -6.40 21.21 -2.44
CA PHE A 34 -7.23 20.25 -1.69
C PHE A 34 -7.44 20.71 -0.24
N MET A 35 -6.37 21.09 0.44
CA MET A 35 -6.42 21.50 1.85
C MET A 35 -7.29 22.75 2.04
N ARG A 36 -7.07 23.81 1.26
CA ARG A 36 -7.86 25.05 1.33
C ARG A 36 -9.36 24.84 1.07
N LEU A 37 -9.70 23.98 0.11
CA LEU A 37 -11.10 23.68 -0.23
C LEU A 37 -11.80 22.77 0.78
N ASN A 38 -11.04 22.01 1.57
CA ASN A 38 -11.61 20.95 2.40
C ASN A 38 -11.26 21.09 3.89
N GLU A 39 -10.60 22.16 4.32
CA GLU A 39 -10.11 22.33 5.71
C GLU A 39 -11.21 22.13 6.78
N ASN A 40 -12.45 22.53 6.45
CA ASN A 40 -13.60 22.43 7.35
C ASN A 40 -14.32 21.06 7.29
N LYS A 41 -13.93 20.15 6.40
CA LYS A 41 -14.51 18.81 6.38
C LYS A 41 -13.99 17.99 7.58
N PRO A 42 -14.86 17.30 8.33
CA PRO A 42 -14.49 16.66 9.60
C PRO A 42 -13.23 15.81 9.53
N HIS A 43 -13.13 14.93 8.53
CA HIS A 43 -11.97 14.04 8.35
C HIS A 43 -10.68 14.75 7.91
N VAL A 44 -10.76 15.93 7.27
CA VAL A 44 -9.60 16.77 6.95
C VAL A 44 -9.19 17.60 8.17
N ALA A 45 -10.16 18.20 8.86
CA ALA A 45 -9.94 18.98 10.08
C ALA A 45 -9.25 18.15 11.16
N GLU A 46 -9.63 16.87 11.32
CA GLU A 46 -8.98 15.92 12.22
C GLU A 46 -7.49 15.76 11.88
N GLN A 47 -7.16 15.59 10.61
CA GLN A 47 -5.76 15.45 10.18
C GLN A 47 -4.98 16.76 10.33
N ILE A 48 -5.60 17.92 10.09
CA ILE A 48 -5.01 19.23 10.36
C ILE A 48 -4.66 19.36 11.86
N ALA A 49 -5.57 19.00 12.74
CA ALA A 49 -5.33 19.01 14.18
C ALA A 49 -4.18 18.07 14.58
N ALA A 50 -4.13 16.88 13.97
CA ALA A 50 -3.05 15.93 14.21
C ALA A 50 -1.68 16.46 13.73
N VAL A 51 -1.61 17.13 12.55
CA VAL A 51 -0.40 17.78 12.08
C VAL A 51 0.06 18.86 13.08
N LYS A 52 -0.85 19.76 13.49
CA LYS A 52 -0.56 20.83 14.47
C LYS A 52 -0.01 20.27 15.78
N ALA A 53 -0.57 19.16 16.26
CA ALA A 53 -0.09 18.49 17.47
C ALA A 53 1.33 17.92 17.29
N ILE A 54 1.62 17.29 16.15
CA ILE A 54 2.95 16.71 15.86
C ILE A 54 4.02 17.79 15.79
N ILE A 55 3.71 18.96 15.21
CA ILE A 55 4.67 20.07 15.10
C ILE A 55 4.70 20.97 16.34
N ASN A 56 3.88 20.69 17.38
CA ASN A 56 3.72 21.50 18.60
C ASN A 56 3.33 22.96 18.30
N GLN A 57 2.46 23.20 17.32
CA GLN A 57 1.98 24.53 16.93
C GLN A 57 0.44 24.53 16.82
N PRO A 58 -0.31 24.60 17.93
CA PRO A 58 -1.77 24.52 17.92
C PRO A 58 -2.44 25.66 17.12
N ASP A 59 -1.81 26.83 17.06
CA ASP A 59 -2.32 28.02 16.39
C ASP A 59 -1.83 28.16 14.93
N ALA A 60 -1.12 27.14 14.39
CA ALA A 60 -0.68 27.16 13.01
C ALA A 60 -1.87 27.36 12.05
N ASP A 61 -1.73 28.26 11.10
CA ASP A 61 -2.74 28.45 10.04
C ASP A 61 -2.66 27.33 8.99
N ILE A 62 -3.60 27.34 8.05
CA ILE A 62 -3.68 26.33 7.00
C ILE A 62 -2.44 26.35 6.08
N GLU A 63 -1.85 27.50 5.83
CA GLU A 63 -0.67 27.61 4.96
C GLU A 63 0.58 27.00 5.61
N ASN A 64 0.72 27.15 6.92
CA ASN A 64 1.77 26.49 7.68
C ASN A 64 1.60 24.96 7.64
N VAL A 65 0.39 24.47 7.85
CA VAL A 65 0.08 23.02 7.77
C VAL A 65 0.39 22.48 6.36
N ILE A 66 0.01 23.20 5.30
CA ILE A 66 0.32 22.82 3.91
C ILE A 66 1.83 22.75 3.70
N SER A 67 2.58 23.75 4.15
CA SER A 67 4.04 23.80 4.02
C SER A 67 4.70 22.59 4.71
N VAL A 68 4.24 22.24 5.91
CA VAL A 68 4.72 21.07 6.66
C VAL A 68 4.43 19.77 5.92
N LEU A 69 3.21 19.61 5.41
CA LEU A 69 2.82 18.40 4.67
C LEU A 69 3.62 18.24 3.37
N LEU A 70 3.86 19.32 2.63
CA LEU A 70 4.70 19.29 1.43
C LEU A 70 6.14 18.88 1.76
N LYS A 71 6.70 19.45 2.82
CA LYS A 71 8.03 19.05 3.30
C LYS A 71 8.08 17.56 3.68
N TRP A 72 7.04 17.04 4.34
CA TRP A 72 6.98 15.62 4.69
C TRP A 72 6.85 14.71 3.45
N ILE A 73 6.20 15.17 2.37
CA ILE A 73 6.19 14.43 1.09
C ILE A 73 7.59 14.39 0.48
N GLU A 74 8.29 15.52 0.46
CA GLU A 74 9.66 15.63 -0.07
C GLU A 74 10.64 14.73 0.70
N GLU A 75 10.47 14.67 2.03
CA GLU A 75 11.28 13.83 2.93
C GLU A 75 10.83 12.35 2.98
N ASP A 76 9.85 11.94 2.18
CA ASP A 76 9.24 10.59 2.16
C ASP A 76 8.80 10.09 3.56
N LYS A 77 8.27 10.99 4.40
CA LYS A 77 7.83 10.64 5.76
C LYS A 77 6.58 9.78 5.75
N LYS A 78 6.57 8.73 6.56
CA LYS A 78 5.45 7.78 6.72
C LYS A 78 4.53 8.15 7.90
N ILE A 79 4.12 9.42 7.98
CA ILE A 79 3.33 9.97 9.10
C ILE A 79 1.84 9.77 8.83
N THR A 80 1.08 9.32 9.84
CA THR A 80 -0.34 8.95 9.69
C THR A 80 -1.19 10.06 9.08
N PRO A 81 -1.24 11.32 9.58
CA PRO A 81 -2.06 12.37 8.98
C PRO A 81 -1.67 12.68 7.52
N LEU A 82 -0.37 12.62 7.17
CA LEU A 82 0.06 12.77 5.77
C LEU A 82 -0.52 11.65 4.90
N LYS A 83 -0.41 10.39 5.32
CA LYS A 83 -0.96 9.23 4.58
C LYS A 83 -2.48 9.34 4.40
N GLN A 84 -3.20 9.85 5.39
CA GLN A 84 -4.64 10.05 5.29
C GLN A 84 -5.00 11.13 4.28
N ILE A 85 -4.33 12.29 4.32
CA ILE A 85 -4.53 13.38 3.34
C ILE A 85 -4.17 12.93 1.93
N GLN A 86 -3.02 12.26 1.75
CA GLN A 86 -2.64 11.69 0.45
C GLN A 86 -3.70 10.74 -0.08
N GLY A 87 -4.23 9.85 0.76
CA GLY A 87 -5.30 8.92 0.39
C GLY A 87 -6.57 9.61 -0.09
N LEU A 88 -6.95 10.76 0.50
CA LEU A 88 -8.09 11.57 0.06
C LEU A 88 -7.83 12.24 -1.30
N ILE A 89 -6.62 12.76 -1.49
CA ILE A 89 -6.20 13.37 -2.76
C ILE A 89 -6.16 12.33 -3.88
N TRP A 90 -5.57 11.16 -3.62
CA TRP A 90 -5.52 10.08 -4.61
C TRP A 90 -6.91 9.57 -4.99
N GLN A 91 -7.81 9.47 -4.02
CA GLN A 91 -9.20 9.09 -4.31
C GLN A 91 -9.81 10.04 -5.35
N THR A 92 -9.66 11.35 -5.17
CA THR A 92 -10.14 12.35 -6.13
C THR A 92 -9.53 12.15 -7.52
N GLY A 93 -8.21 11.92 -7.59
CA GLY A 93 -7.52 11.67 -8.86
C GLY A 93 -7.99 10.39 -9.57
N TYR A 94 -8.16 9.31 -8.82
CA TYR A 94 -8.71 8.06 -9.35
C TYR A 94 -10.15 8.24 -9.86
N GLU A 95 -11.01 8.92 -9.09
CA GLU A 95 -12.41 9.15 -9.43
C GLU A 95 -12.58 10.05 -10.67
N HIS A 96 -11.68 11.00 -10.86
CA HIS A 96 -11.65 11.87 -12.04
C HIS A 96 -10.96 11.20 -13.25
N GLY A 97 -10.26 10.08 -13.04
CA GLY A 97 -9.52 9.41 -14.11
C GLY A 97 -8.20 10.09 -14.49
N ASP A 98 -7.62 10.89 -13.59
CA ASP A 98 -6.35 11.59 -13.81
C ASP A 98 -5.18 10.61 -13.95
N PHE A 99 -5.32 9.41 -13.39
CA PHE A 99 -4.42 8.27 -13.52
C PHE A 99 -5.15 6.95 -13.19
N LYS A 100 -4.53 5.83 -13.54
CA LYS A 100 -4.99 4.49 -13.19
C LYS A 100 -3.96 3.77 -12.33
N GLY A 101 -4.41 2.80 -11.53
CA GLY A 101 -3.54 1.91 -10.78
C GLY A 101 -2.78 0.98 -11.72
N HIS A 102 -1.46 1.07 -11.69
CA HIS A 102 -0.62 0.20 -12.52
C HIS A 102 -0.57 -1.22 -11.95
N LEU A 103 -0.61 -2.22 -12.85
CA LEU A 103 -0.29 -3.62 -12.57
C LEU A 103 0.56 -4.18 -13.69
N TYR A 104 1.53 -5.03 -13.36
CA TYR A 104 2.21 -5.83 -14.38
C TYR A 104 1.23 -6.84 -14.99
N ALA A 105 1.31 -7.05 -16.30
CA ALA A 105 0.40 -7.95 -17.03
C ALA A 105 0.52 -9.39 -16.50
N ASP A 106 1.74 -9.88 -16.32
CA ASP A 106 2.02 -11.21 -15.76
C ASP A 106 1.46 -11.39 -14.35
N ALA A 107 1.52 -10.34 -13.51
CA ALA A 107 0.95 -10.37 -12.18
C ALA A 107 -0.58 -10.45 -12.22
N PHE A 108 -1.22 -9.65 -13.07
CA PHE A 108 -2.68 -9.71 -13.23
C PHE A 108 -3.14 -11.08 -13.72
N GLU A 109 -2.52 -11.61 -14.77
CA GLU A 109 -2.83 -12.94 -15.33
C GLU A 109 -2.64 -14.04 -14.28
N PHE A 110 -1.56 -14.00 -13.52
CA PHE A 110 -1.30 -14.96 -12.46
C PHE A 110 -2.36 -14.90 -11.36
N LEU A 111 -2.68 -13.70 -10.84
CA LEU A 111 -3.68 -13.52 -9.79
C LEU A 111 -5.07 -13.99 -10.25
N GLN A 112 -5.45 -13.65 -11.50
CA GLN A 112 -6.71 -14.10 -12.07
C GLN A 112 -6.78 -15.62 -12.20
N ALA A 113 -5.70 -16.26 -12.67
CA ALA A 113 -5.62 -17.71 -12.79
C ALA A 113 -5.70 -18.41 -11.43
N GLN A 114 -4.99 -17.89 -10.42
CA GLN A 114 -5.04 -18.44 -9.05
C GLN A 114 -6.43 -18.30 -8.43
N HIS A 115 -7.07 -17.14 -8.59
CA HIS A 115 -8.44 -16.94 -8.13
C HIS A 115 -9.42 -17.93 -8.79
N ALA A 116 -9.31 -18.13 -10.11
CA ALA A 116 -10.14 -19.09 -10.85
C ALA A 116 -9.95 -20.55 -10.40
N GLN A 117 -8.77 -20.89 -9.85
CA GLN A 117 -8.46 -22.21 -9.27
C GLN A 117 -8.94 -22.34 -7.82
N GLY A 118 -9.53 -21.29 -7.23
CA GLY A 118 -10.02 -21.29 -5.85
C GLY A 118 -8.93 -20.99 -4.81
N THR A 119 -7.75 -20.50 -5.23
CA THR A 119 -6.73 -20.01 -4.30
C THR A 119 -7.19 -18.69 -3.70
N ALA A 120 -7.17 -18.57 -2.37
CA ALA A 120 -7.49 -17.33 -1.67
C ALA A 120 -6.37 -16.30 -1.85
N LEU A 121 -6.72 -15.07 -2.18
CA LEU A 121 -5.76 -13.99 -2.44
C LEU A 121 -5.86 -12.90 -1.38
N TYR A 122 -4.71 -12.49 -0.86
CA TYR A 122 -4.57 -11.46 0.18
C TYR A 122 -3.46 -10.48 -0.21
N VAL A 123 -3.56 -9.27 0.30
CA VAL A 123 -2.57 -8.22 0.07
C VAL A 123 -1.96 -7.78 1.40
N TYR A 124 -0.65 -7.55 1.42
CA TYR A 124 0.04 -6.92 2.54
C TYR A 124 1.03 -5.87 2.04
N SER A 125 0.71 -4.59 2.25
CA SER A 125 1.52 -3.46 1.80
C SER A 125 1.72 -2.43 2.90
N SER A 126 2.75 -1.59 2.77
CA SER A 126 2.97 -0.41 3.60
C SER A 126 1.96 0.71 3.35
N GLY A 127 1.29 0.69 2.20
CA GLY A 127 0.16 1.55 1.88
C GLY A 127 -1.06 1.21 2.75
N SER A 128 -1.84 2.22 3.15
CA SER A 128 -3.09 1.96 3.89
C SER A 128 -4.05 1.08 3.08
N VAL A 129 -4.88 0.28 3.76
CA VAL A 129 -5.92 -0.54 3.11
C VAL A 129 -6.75 0.29 2.13
N ARG A 130 -7.10 1.54 2.48
CA ARG A 130 -7.80 2.45 1.57
C ARG A 130 -7.01 2.72 0.27
N ALA A 131 -5.71 3.00 0.38
CA ALA A 131 -4.86 3.26 -0.79
C ALA A 131 -4.74 2.01 -1.68
N GLN A 132 -4.60 0.84 -1.07
CA GLN A 132 -4.59 -0.45 -1.78
C GLN A 132 -5.89 -0.66 -2.54
N GLN A 133 -7.04 -0.45 -1.88
CA GLN A 133 -8.35 -0.60 -2.51
C GLN A 133 -8.59 0.39 -3.66
N LEU A 134 -8.09 1.62 -3.56
CA LEU A 134 -8.16 2.59 -4.66
C LEU A 134 -7.34 2.13 -5.86
N LEU A 135 -6.10 1.66 -5.64
CA LEU A 135 -5.23 1.15 -6.69
C LEU A 135 -5.91 0.01 -7.47
N PHE A 136 -6.50 -0.95 -6.75
CA PHE A 136 -7.14 -2.11 -7.38
C PHE A 136 -8.53 -1.81 -7.95
N LYS A 137 -9.27 -0.83 -7.38
CA LYS A 137 -10.56 -0.40 -7.93
C LYS A 137 -10.42 0.29 -9.28
N TYR A 138 -9.39 1.10 -9.42
CA TYR A 138 -9.15 1.92 -10.61
C TYR A 138 -7.90 1.47 -11.38
N SER A 139 -7.67 0.16 -11.43
CA SER A 139 -6.50 -0.40 -12.09
C SER A 139 -6.57 -0.31 -13.62
N ASP A 140 -5.44 -0.55 -14.29
CA ASP A 140 -5.37 -0.68 -15.75
C ASP A 140 -6.31 -1.77 -16.29
N TYR A 141 -6.67 -2.74 -15.45
CA TYR A 141 -7.56 -3.87 -15.76
C TYR A 141 -8.98 -3.70 -15.20
N GLY A 142 -9.37 -2.47 -14.79
CA GLY A 142 -10.65 -2.19 -14.15
C GLY A 142 -10.65 -2.50 -12.65
N ASP A 143 -11.83 -2.77 -12.10
CA ASP A 143 -11.96 -3.10 -10.66
C ASP A 143 -11.62 -4.57 -10.41
N ILE A 144 -10.42 -4.84 -9.92
CA ILE A 144 -9.94 -6.19 -9.61
C ILE A 144 -10.01 -6.52 -8.10
N ARG A 145 -10.59 -5.63 -7.27
CA ARG A 145 -10.77 -5.92 -5.84
C ARG A 145 -11.50 -7.23 -5.57
N PRO A 146 -12.49 -7.67 -6.39
CA PRO A 146 -13.15 -8.95 -6.19
C PRO A 146 -12.25 -10.19 -6.26
N LEU A 147 -11.02 -10.07 -6.78
CA LEU A 147 -10.05 -11.17 -6.75
C LEU A 147 -9.50 -11.42 -5.33
N PHE A 148 -9.52 -10.41 -4.45
CA PHE A 148 -8.88 -10.48 -3.14
C PHE A 148 -9.89 -10.73 -2.03
N ASN A 149 -9.53 -11.59 -1.10
CA ASN A 149 -10.32 -11.91 0.08
C ASN A 149 -10.15 -10.84 1.16
N ASP A 150 -8.93 -10.30 1.37
CA ASP A 150 -8.68 -9.25 2.35
C ASP A 150 -7.37 -8.49 2.08
N PHE A 151 -7.20 -7.37 2.80
CA PHE A 151 -6.09 -6.42 2.68
C PHE A 151 -5.51 -6.10 4.05
N PHE A 152 -4.19 -6.20 4.16
CA PHE A 152 -3.44 -5.87 5.37
C PHE A 152 -2.51 -4.68 5.14
N ASP A 153 -2.39 -3.81 6.13
CA ASP A 153 -1.41 -2.73 6.15
C ASP A 153 -0.52 -2.81 7.42
N THR A 154 0.34 -1.84 7.61
CA THR A 154 1.28 -1.82 8.74
C THR A 154 0.63 -1.71 10.13
N LYS A 155 -0.70 -1.69 10.23
CA LYS A 155 -1.41 -1.84 11.52
C LYS A 155 -1.26 -3.23 12.12
N VAL A 156 -1.04 -4.26 11.29
CA VAL A 156 -0.76 -5.62 11.77
C VAL A 156 0.69 -5.80 12.25
N GLY A 157 1.58 -4.86 11.93
CA GLY A 157 3.00 -4.85 12.26
C GLY A 157 3.85 -4.34 11.10
N ALA A 158 5.17 -4.26 11.30
CA ALA A 158 6.11 -3.91 10.25
C ALA A 158 6.42 -5.12 9.36
N LYS A 159 6.54 -4.90 8.04
CA LYS A 159 6.70 -5.97 7.04
C LYS A 159 8.01 -6.78 7.16
N GLN A 160 9.00 -6.27 7.88
CA GLN A 160 10.26 -6.98 8.15
C GLN A 160 10.28 -7.66 9.53
N GLU A 161 9.13 -7.75 10.20
CA GLU A 161 8.99 -8.40 11.50
C GLU A 161 8.15 -9.66 11.39
N GLN A 162 8.67 -10.77 11.91
CA GLN A 162 7.95 -12.05 11.98
C GLN A 162 6.57 -11.92 12.64
N ALA A 163 6.46 -11.09 13.68
CA ALA A 163 5.23 -10.89 14.44
C ALA A 163 4.06 -10.40 13.56
N ALA A 164 4.34 -9.59 12.54
CA ALA A 164 3.32 -9.12 11.59
C ALA A 164 2.71 -10.29 10.80
N TYR A 165 3.54 -11.20 10.31
CA TYR A 165 3.07 -12.38 9.58
C TYR A 165 2.32 -13.35 10.48
N ASN A 166 2.76 -13.55 11.72
CA ASN A 166 2.00 -14.33 12.71
C ASN A 166 0.61 -13.72 12.95
N THR A 167 0.52 -12.39 13.04
CA THR A 167 -0.75 -11.69 13.20
C THR A 167 -1.66 -11.91 11.98
N ILE A 168 -1.13 -11.87 10.77
CA ILE A 168 -1.89 -12.17 9.54
C ILE A 168 -2.33 -13.63 9.54
N VAL A 169 -1.42 -14.59 9.75
CA VAL A 169 -1.74 -16.03 9.75
C VAL A 169 -2.86 -16.35 10.73
N ASN A 170 -2.85 -15.75 11.93
CA ASN A 170 -3.89 -15.96 12.93
C ASN A 170 -5.28 -15.43 12.53
N GLN A 171 -5.37 -14.55 11.54
CA GLN A 171 -6.63 -14.03 11.00
C GLN A 171 -7.14 -14.85 9.79
N LEU A 172 -6.31 -15.73 9.24
CA LEU A 172 -6.64 -16.50 8.04
C LEU A 172 -7.04 -17.95 8.40
N PRO A 173 -7.92 -18.57 7.61
CA PRO A 173 -8.34 -19.96 7.82
C PRO A 173 -7.32 -20.98 7.29
N PHE A 174 -6.04 -20.65 7.22
CA PHE A 174 -4.97 -21.45 6.64
C PHE A 174 -3.80 -21.57 7.61
N SER A 175 -3.11 -22.70 7.57
CA SER A 175 -1.82 -22.85 8.26
C SER A 175 -0.74 -22.06 7.52
N ALA A 176 0.28 -21.56 8.24
CA ALA A 176 1.35 -20.76 7.65
C ALA A 176 2.00 -21.41 6.43
N ASN A 177 2.25 -22.74 6.46
CA ASN A 177 2.86 -23.49 5.36
C ASN A 177 1.95 -23.70 4.14
N GLU A 178 0.68 -23.32 4.21
CA GLU A 178 -0.29 -23.31 3.11
C GLU A 178 -0.39 -21.94 2.43
N ILE A 179 0.28 -20.93 2.98
CA ILE A 179 0.31 -19.55 2.47
C ILE A 179 1.64 -19.31 1.75
N LEU A 180 1.58 -18.79 0.52
CA LEU A 180 2.72 -18.32 -0.25
C LEU A 180 2.77 -16.80 -0.18
N PHE A 181 3.87 -16.24 0.34
CA PHE A 181 4.10 -14.80 0.33
C PHE A 181 4.99 -14.40 -0.85
N LEU A 182 4.54 -13.39 -1.59
CA LEU A 182 5.21 -12.82 -2.76
C LEU A 182 5.73 -11.42 -2.39
N SER A 183 7.03 -11.16 -2.58
CA SER A 183 7.62 -9.84 -2.38
C SER A 183 8.91 -9.70 -3.20
N ASP A 184 9.32 -8.46 -3.52
CA ASP A 184 10.63 -8.12 -4.09
C ASP A 184 11.67 -7.78 -2.99
N VAL A 185 11.26 -7.76 -1.72
CA VAL A 185 12.11 -7.36 -0.57
C VAL A 185 12.55 -8.58 0.22
N ALA A 186 13.84 -8.92 0.17
CA ALA A 186 14.40 -10.10 0.85
C ALA A 186 14.10 -10.11 2.37
N GLY A 187 14.22 -8.95 3.06
CA GLY A 187 13.94 -8.88 4.50
C GLY A 187 12.48 -9.16 4.87
N GLU A 188 11.54 -8.90 3.98
CA GLU A 188 10.12 -9.27 4.16
C GLU A 188 9.92 -10.78 3.98
N LEU A 189 10.60 -11.37 2.98
CA LEU A 189 10.57 -12.81 2.74
C LEU A 189 11.21 -13.58 3.90
N ASP A 190 12.32 -13.08 4.48
CA ASP A 190 12.94 -13.67 5.66
C ASP A 190 11.99 -13.68 6.87
N ALA A 191 11.31 -12.54 7.12
CA ALA A 191 10.34 -12.42 8.21
C ALA A 191 9.12 -13.36 8.01
N ALA A 192 8.60 -13.44 6.79
CA ALA A 192 7.50 -14.35 6.43
C ALA A 192 7.91 -15.81 6.58
N LYS A 193 9.10 -16.18 6.13
CA LYS A 193 9.66 -17.53 6.26
C LYS A 193 9.86 -17.91 7.72
N ALA A 194 10.34 -16.99 8.56
CA ALA A 194 10.46 -17.20 10.00
C ALA A 194 9.09 -17.45 10.68
N ALA A 195 8.00 -16.88 10.14
CA ALA A 195 6.63 -17.15 10.58
C ALA A 195 6.05 -18.48 9.99
N GLY A 196 6.81 -19.21 9.18
CA GLY A 196 6.42 -20.49 8.62
C GLY A 196 5.72 -20.44 7.26
N LEU A 197 5.60 -19.25 6.65
CA LEU A 197 5.06 -19.11 5.30
C LEU A 197 6.04 -19.70 4.26
N LYS A 198 5.50 -20.08 3.10
CA LYS A 198 6.30 -20.24 1.90
C LYS A 198 6.56 -18.88 1.30
N THR A 199 7.71 -18.69 0.66
CA THR A 199 8.12 -17.41 0.11
C THR A 199 8.57 -17.55 -1.33
N LEU A 200 8.30 -16.53 -2.14
CA LEU A 200 8.78 -16.41 -3.51
C LEU A 200 9.26 -14.98 -3.75
N HIS A 201 10.52 -14.84 -4.13
CA HIS A 201 11.11 -13.57 -4.48
C HIS A 201 10.75 -13.20 -5.92
N LEU A 202 10.01 -12.09 -6.11
CA LEU A 202 9.74 -11.55 -7.42
C LEU A 202 10.82 -10.53 -7.79
N ILE A 203 11.54 -10.82 -8.86
CA ILE A 203 12.61 -9.96 -9.36
C ILE A 203 12.06 -9.24 -10.59
N ARG A 204 11.95 -7.92 -10.49
CA ARG A 204 11.58 -7.03 -11.60
C ARG A 204 12.85 -6.43 -12.23
N ASP A 205 12.71 -5.75 -13.37
CA ASP A 205 13.84 -5.18 -14.11
C ASP A 205 14.78 -4.35 -13.21
N GLY A 206 16.07 -4.65 -13.26
CA GLY A 206 17.12 -3.97 -12.51
C GLY A 206 17.31 -4.40 -11.05
N GLN A 207 16.57 -5.37 -10.56
CA GLN A 207 16.75 -5.92 -9.21
C GLN A 207 17.79 -7.05 -9.19
N ALA A 208 18.50 -7.17 -8.06
CA ALA A 208 19.46 -8.24 -7.86
C ALA A 208 18.78 -9.57 -7.51
N HIS A 209 19.32 -10.69 -8.01
CA HIS A 209 18.91 -12.02 -7.60
C HIS A 209 19.18 -12.25 -6.11
N SER A 210 18.27 -12.94 -5.41
CA SER A 210 18.40 -13.26 -4.00
C SER A 210 18.40 -14.76 -3.73
N ALA A 211 18.63 -15.11 -2.44
CA ALA A 211 18.66 -16.47 -1.94
C ALA A 211 17.24 -17.06 -1.67
N HIS A 212 16.18 -16.48 -2.20
CA HIS A 212 14.83 -17.04 -2.12
C HIS A 212 14.35 -17.58 -3.47
N PRO A 213 14.98 -18.67 -3.99
CA PRO A 213 14.38 -19.44 -5.06
C PRO A 213 13.23 -20.25 -4.48
N TYR A 214 12.21 -20.54 -5.26
CA TYR A 214 11.06 -21.40 -5.00
C TYR A 214 11.17 -22.39 -3.85
#